data_f9462cac0eb99114540889ecff3fb28a
#
_entry.id   f9462cac0eb99114540889ecff3fb28a
#
_cell.length_a   1.000
_cell.length_b   1.000
_cell.length_c   1.000
_cell.angle_alpha   90.00
_cell.angle_beta   90.00
_cell.angle_gamma   90.00
#
_symmetry.space_group_name_H-M   'P 1'
#
loop_
_entity.id
_entity.type
_entity.pdbx_description
1 polymer ?
#
loop_
_entity_poly.entity_id
_entity_poly.type
_entity_poly.pdbx_seq_one_letter_code
_entity_poly.pdbx_strand_id
1 'polypeptide(L)'
;MPDISKWNTNKVISKEDAYNIQYQNLITEIEIGNLNTKDQIGEFIFELAEILYGDYAPKITGMILEWDIEYLKHLIIFEPLKLKQIITDGFELLKSHNL
;
A
#
# COMPACT_ATOMS: atom_id res chain seq x y z
N MET A 1 -9.50 14.40 -32.48
CA MET A 1 -8.66 14.54 -31.30
C MET A 1 -9.44 14.17 -30.06
N PRO A 2 -8.89 13.30 -29.24
CA PRO A 2 -9.60 12.96 -28.02
C PRO A 2 -9.76 14.18 -27.12
N ASP A 3 -10.88 14.23 -26.46
CA ASP A 3 -11.16 15.30 -25.55
C ASP A 3 -10.41 15.07 -24.26
N ILE A 4 -9.33 15.79 -24.06
CA ILE A 4 -8.49 15.63 -22.89
C ILE A 4 -9.23 15.96 -21.60
N SER A 5 -10.21 16.84 -21.67
CA SER A 5 -10.98 17.18 -20.49
C SER A 5 -11.76 16.00 -19.92
N LYS A 6 -12.12 15.05 -20.78
CA LYS A 6 -12.77 13.81 -20.30
C LYS A 6 -11.82 13.00 -19.43
N TRP A 7 -10.55 13.03 -19.77
CA TRP A 7 -9.58 12.27 -19.00
C TRP A 7 -9.30 12.90 -17.65
N ASN A 8 -9.39 14.22 -17.58
CA ASN A 8 -9.02 14.95 -16.39
C ASN A 8 -10.19 15.24 -15.47
N THR A 9 -11.36 15.49 -16.05
CA THR A 9 -12.50 15.96 -15.27
C THR A 9 -13.37 14.84 -14.76
N ASN A 10 -13.37 13.70 -15.46
CA ASN A 10 -14.28 12.61 -15.12
C ASN A 10 -13.57 11.41 -14.54
N LYS A 11 -12.27 11.50 -14.41
CA LYS A 11 -11.51 10.37 -13.92
C LYS A 11 -11.35 10.46 -12.42
N VAL A 12 -12.22 9.78 -11.75
CA VAL A 12 -11.97 9.44 -10.36
C VAL A 12 -11.22 8.11 -10.41
N ILE A 13 -9.96 8.14 -10.05
CA ILE A 13 -9.18 6.91 -9.99
C ILE A 13 -9.76 6.06 -8.88
N SER A 14 -10.09 4.81 -9.18
CA SER A 14 -10.60 3.91 -8.16
C SER A 14 -9.53 3.61 -7.13
N LYS A 15 -9.95 3.18 -5.94
CA LYS A 15 -9.00 2.80 -4.90
C LYS A 15 -8.08 1.69 -5.38
N GLU A 16 -8.63 0.73 -6.15
CA GLU A 16 -7.82 -0.35 -6.69
C GLU A 16 -6.74 0.17 -7.63
N ASP A 17 -7.10 1.08 -8.51
CA ASP A 17 -6.12 1.63 -9.45
C ASP A 17 -5.06 2.46 -8.72
N ALA A 18 -5.48 3.28 -7.76
CA ALA A 18 -4.54 4.07 -6.98
C ALA A 18 -3.57 3.16 -6.20
N TYR A 19 -4.10 2.09 -5.61
CA TYR A 19 -3.28 1.11 -4.90
C TYR A 19 -2.26 0.48 -5.85
N ASN A 20 -2.70 0.07 -7.03
CA ASN A 20 -1.81 -0.59 -7.98
C ASN A 20 -0.69 0.33 -8.46
N ILE A 21 -1.01 1.60 -8.71
CA ILE A 21 -0.02 2.58 -9.13
C ILE A 21 1.04 2.77 -8.04
N GLN A 22 0.59 2.97 -6.81
CA GLN A 22 1.51 3.15 -5.69
C GLN A 22 2.32 1.88 -5.44
N TYR A 23 1.71 0.72 -5.63
CA TYR A 23 2.40 -0.54 -5.46
C TYR A 23 3.54 -0.70 -6.48
N GLN A 24 3.33 -0.31 -7.72
CA GLN A 24 4.39 -0.37 -8.72
C GLN A 24 5.54 0.55 -8.36
N ASN A 25 5.25 1.71 -7.79
CA ASN A 25 6.29 2.61 -7.31
C ASN A 25 7.12 1.94 -6.20
N LEU A 26 6.46 1.26 -5.29
CA LEU A 26 7.13 0.56 -4.20
C LEU A 26 8.06 -0.52 -4.73
N ILE A 27 7.59 -1.33 -5.65
CA ILE A 27 8.42 -2.40 -6.24
C ILE A 27 9.64 -1.80 -6.94
N THR A 28 9.43 -0.75 -7.73
CA THR A 28 10.52 -0.11 -8.46
C THR A 28 11.59 0.41 -7.50
N GLU A 29 11.18 1.08 -6.43
CA GLU A 29 12.13 1.62 -5.47
C GLU A 29 12.92 0.54 -4.76
N ILE A 30 12.28 -0.58 -4.45
CA ILE A 30 12.97 -1.71 -3.83
C ILE A 30 13.99 -2.32 -4.80
N GLU A 31 13.58 -2.49 -6.06
CA GLU A 31 14.45 -3.13 -7.06
C GLU A 31 15.69 -2.31 -7.37
N ILE A 32 15.58 -0.99 -7.36
CA ILE A 32 16.73 -0.13 -7.62
C ILE A 32 17.55 0.16 -6.37
N GLY A 33 17.16 -0.43 -5.22
CA GLY A 33 17.94 -0.35 -4.01
C GLY A 33 17.73 0.89 -3.17
N ASN A 34 16.68 1.66 -3.43
CA ASN A 34 16.42 2.89 -2.68
C ASN A 34 15.69 2.66 -1.37
N LEU A 35 15.11 1.49 -1.16
CA LEU A 35 14.37 1.20 0.06
C LEU A 35 15.06 0.08 0.82
N ASN A 36 15.76 0.45 1.88
CA ASN A 36 16.55 -0.50 2.64
C ASN A 36 16.22 -0.53 4.13
N THR A 37 15.39 0.38 4.59
CA THR A 37 15.03 0.44 6.00
C THR A 37 13.53 0.26 6.18
N LYS A 38 13.13 -0.15 7.39
CA LYS A 38 11.72 -0.29 7.70
C LYS A 38 10.99 1.04 7.58
N ASP A 39 11.64 2.14 7.95
CA ASP A 39 11.00 3.45 7.86
C ASP A 39 10.64 3.79 6.43
N GLN A 40 11.57 3.54 5.51
CA GLN A 40 11.33 3.83 4.10
C GLN A 40 10.20 2.95 3.53
N ILE A 41 10.27 1.65 3.82
CA ILE A 41 9.23 0.72 3.37
C ILE A 41 7.90 1.06 4.04
N GLY A 42 7.95 1.45 5.30
CA GLY A 42 6.77 1.81 6.06
C GLY A 42 6.01 2.98 5.46
N GLU A 43 6.72 3.96 4.91
CA GLU A 43 6.05 5.09 4.27
C GLU A 43 5.21 4.64 3.08
N PHE A 44 5.73 3.71 2.28
CA PHE A 44 4.97 3.18 1.14
C PHE A 44 3.81 2.31 1.59
N ILE A 45 4.04 1.47 2.60
CA ILE A 45 2.94 0.63 3.12
C ILE A 45 1.85 1.51 3.71
N PHE A 46 2.24 2.58 4.42
CA PHE A 46 1.28 3.54 4.95
C PHE A 46 0.42 4.13 3.83
N GLU A 47 1.04 4.55 2.74
CA GLU A 47 0.31 5.11 1.62
C GLU A 47 -0.65 4.10 1.00
N LEU A 48 -0.22 2.84 0.87
CA LEU A 48 -1.09 1.78 0.36
C LEU A 48 -2.30 1.58 1.28
N ALA A 49 -2.05 1.50 2.57
CA ALA A 49 -3.12 1.32 3.55
C ALA A 49 -4.06 2.53 3.59
N GLU A 50 -3.50 3.73 3.45
CA GLU A 50 -4.30 4.94 3.44
C GLU A 50 -5.23 5.00 2.23
N ILE A 51 -4.72 4.60 1.07
CA ILE A 51 -5.54 4.56 -0.14
C ILE A 51 -6.75 3.64 0.05
N LEU A 52 -6.55 2.49 0.68
CA LEU A 52 -7.62 1.52 0.85
C LEU A 52 -8.51 1.81 2.05
N TYR A 53 -7.94 2.24 3.17
CA TYR A 53 -8.65 2.26 4.45
C TYR A 53 -8.50 3.54 5.26
N GLY A 54 -7.94 4.58 4.67
CA GLY A 54 -7.93 5.91 5.26
C GLY A 54 -7.33 5.99 6.65
N ASP A 55 -8.13 6.38 7.62
CA ASP A 55 -7.66 6.67 8.97
C ASP A 55 -7.11 5.47 9.73
N TYR A 56 -7.34 4.26 9.23
CA TYR A 56 -6.78 3.06 9.84
C TYR A 56 -5.32 2.82 9.46
N ALA A 57 -4.81 3.56 8.48
CA ALA A 57 -3.47 3.33 7.94
C ALA A 57 -2.35 3.35 8.97
N PRO A 58 -2.30 4.29 9.93
CA PRO A 58 -1.21 4.28 10.89
C PRO A 58 -1.12 3.00 11.70
N LYS A 59 -2.27 2.50 12.15
CA LYS A 59 -2.30 1.28 12.95
C LYS A 59 -2.00 0.04 12.13
N ILE A 60 -2.55 -0.02 10.91
CA ILE A 60 -2.27 -1.14 10.02
C ILE A 60 -0.77 -1.20 9.71
N THR A 61 -0.18 -0.06 9.38
CA THR A 61 1.24 0.01 9.06
C THR A 61 2.10 -0.41 10.25
N GLY A 62 1.76 0.07 11.45
CA GLY A 62 2.48 -0.29 12.65
C GLY A 62 2.48 -1.79 12.91
N MET A 63 1.35 -2.45 12.66
CA MET A 63 1.25 -3.89 12.82
C MET A 63 2.17 -4.63 11.82
N ILE A 64 2.18 -4.18 10.59
CA ILE A 64 2.98 -4.82 9.54
C ILE A 64 4.47 -4.62 9.80
N LEU A 65 4.87 -3.45 10.26
CA LEU A 65 6.28 -3.14 10.48
C LEU A 65 6.90 -3.87 11.66
N GLU A 66 6.12 -4.63 12.42
CA GLU A 66 6.69 -5.49 13.45
C GLU A 66 7.41 -6.69 12.87
N TRP A 67 7.16 -7.01 11.60
CA TRP A 67 7.82 -8.13 10.95
C TRP A 67 9.22 -7.75 10.46
N ASP A 68 10.04 -8.78 10.24
CA ASP A 68 11.40 -8.59 9.75
C ASP A 68 11.39 -7.94 8.36
N ILE A 69 12.37 -7.04 8.13
CA ILE A 69 12.42 -6.29 6.88
C ILE A 69 12.62 -7.21 5.67
N GLU A 70 13.41 -8.28 5.82
CA GLU A 70 13.63 -9.20 4.72
C GLU A 70 12.35 -9.94 4.33
N TYR A 71 11.54 -10.27 5.34
CA TYR A 71 10.25 -10.89 5.08
C TYR A 71 9.31 -9.90 4.38
N LEU A 72 9.31 -8.64 4.80
CA LEU A 72 8.48 -7.62 4.18
C LEU A 72 8.85 -7.43 2.72
N LYS A 73 10.14 -7.37 2.41
CA LYS A 73 10.60 -7.27 1.03
C LYS A 73 10.16 -8.47 0.20
N HIS A 74 10.25 -9.65 0.79
CA HIS A 74 9.81 -10.87 0.11
C HIS A 74 8.32 -10.81 -0.23
N LEU A 75 7.50 -10.40 0.73
CA LEU A 75 6.07 -10.26 0.50
C LEU A 75 5.77 -9.27 -0.63
N ILE A 76 6.44 -8.14 -0.59
CA ILE A 76 6.17 -7.08 -1.56
C ILE A 76 6.52 -7.53 -2.97
N ILE A 77 7.65 -8.20 -3.14
CA ILE A 77 8.14 -8.57 -4.46
C ILE A 77 7.49 -9.84 -4.98
N PHE A 78 7.35 -10.84 -4.13
CA PHE A 78 6.94 -12.17 -4.57
C PHE A 78 5.50 -12.54 -4.24
N GLU A 79 4.89 -11.88 -3.27
CA GLU A 79 3.54 -12.24 -2.83
C GLU A 79 2.66 -11.01 -2.67
N PRO A 80 2.44 -10.26 -3.77
CA PRO A 80 1.68 -9.00 -3.68
C PRO A 80 0.24 -9.18 -3.21
N LEU A 81 -0.41 -10.27 -3.60
CA LEU A 81 -1.78 -10.51 -3.16
C LEU A 81 -1.84 -10.81 -1.67
N LYS A 82 -0.81 -11.49 -1.17
CA LYS A 82 -0.75 -11.78 0.25
C LYS A 82 -0.56 -10.50 1.07
N LEU A 83 0.28 -9.59 0.59
CA LEU A 83 0.45 -8.31 1.27
C LEU A 83 -0.87 -7.54 1.33
N LYS A 84 -1.59 -7.50 0.23
CA LYS A 84 -2.88 -6.82 0.19
C LYS A 84 -3.86 -7.47 1.17
N GLN A 85 -3.86 -8.79 1.24
CA GLN A 85 -4.69 -9.51 2.18
C GLN A 85 -4.33 -9.19 3.63
N ILE A 86 -3.04 -9.07 3.91
CA ILE A 86 -2.56 -8.71 5.24
C ILE A 86 -3.05 -7.32 5.64
N ILE A 87 -3.00 -6.36 4.72
CA ILE A 87 -3.50 -5.01 4.96
C ILE A 87 -5.00 -5.07 5.26
N THR A 88 -5.73 -5.85 4.47
CA THR A 88 -7.17 -6.01 4.65
C THR A 88 -7.49 -6.67 5.99
N ASP A 89 -6.75 -7.71 6.34
CA ASP A 89 -6.94 -8.40 7.62
C ASP A 89 -6.69 -7.45 8.79
N GLY A 90 -5.67 -6.60 8.67
CA GLY A 90 -5.41 -5.60 9.71
C GLY A 90 -6.58 -4.63 9.87
N PHE A 91 -7.12 -4.17 8.74
CA PHE A 91 -8.29 -3.30 8.76
C PHE A 91 -9.49 -3.98 9.42
N GLU A 92 -9.76 -5.23 9.03
CA GLU A 92 -10.90 -5.96 9.58
C GLU A 92 -10.75 -6.18 11.09
N LEU A 93 -9.54 -6.47 11.51
CA LEU A 93 -9.26 -6.66 12.93
C LEU A 93 -9.51 -5.37 13.72
N LEU A 94 -8.99 -4.25 13.24
CA LEU A 94 -9.18 -2.97 13.91
C LEU A 94 -10.64 -2.55 13.93
N LYS A 95 -11.34 -2.78 12.83
CA LYS A 95 -12.75 -2.44 12.73
C LYS A 95 -13.59 -3.26 13.70
N SER A 96 -13.32 -4.56 13.82
CA SER A 96 -14.10 -5.42 14.69
C SER A 96 -13.85 -5.14 16.16
N HIS A 97 -12.70 -4.55 16.49
CA HIS A 97 -12.39 -4.17 17.87
C HIS A 97 -12.70 -2.71 18.17
N ASN A 98 -13.30 -2.00 17.24
CA ASN A 98 -13.66 -0.59 17.41
C ASN A 98 -12.44 0.30 17.73
N LEU A 99 -11.34 -0.01 17.14
CA LEU A 99 -10.12 0.75 17.41
C LEU A 99 -9.87 1.88 16.42
#